data_bae56593090d62230b34ffc7b2a4a6ea
#
_entry.id   bae56593090d62230b34ffc7b2a4a6ea
#
_cell.length_a   1.000
_cell.length_b   1.000
_cell.length_c   1.000
_cell.angle_alpha   90.00
_cell.angle_beta   90.00
_cell.angle_gamma   90.00
#
_symmetry.space_group_name_H-M   'P 1'
#
loop_
_entity.id
_entity.type
_entity.pdbx_description
1 polymer ?
#
loop_
_entity_poly.entity_id
_entity_poly.type
_entity_poly.pdbx_seq_one_letter_code
_entity_poly.pdbx_strand_id
1 'polypeptide(L)'
;MTSPEKFGDKIKVTWIENIPENADAQRVIRDLAQQGNKIIFATSFGYMNSVMKVAKQFPNVYFEHATGYKTSKNVKNYTARFYEGRYLAGMLAAATTKTNILGYVAALPIPEVFQGINAYTLGARAVNPNIEVRVVWTSSWYDPGKEADATKALIGMKADVITHHTNSTAVASTCEEAKVPVISYNSAMHKAAPTMLLGGVVHRWEEYYTNEIQKVLDGKWDNTPVWGGANVHMIELADMTPKAPENVASRIKATYAKLEKGEFHPFTGPVVSNEGKVMIPEGKVATDEELQQMMYFVEGVASKVPTAK
;
A
#
# COMPACT_ATOMS: atom_id res chain seq x y z
N MET A 1 19.61 -4.24 8.12
CA MET A 1 20.87 -3.92 7.37
C MET A 1 20.46 -3.53 5.97
N THR A 2 20.78 -2.33 5.54
CA THR A 2 20.43 -1.85 4.18
C THR A 2 21.24 -2.57 3.10
N SER A 3 20.77 -2.58 1.85
CA SER A 3 21.51 -3.25 0.75
C SER A 3 22.95 -2.74 0.60
N PRO A 4 23.26 -1.42 0.70
CA PRO A 4 24.63 -0.95 0.69
C PRO A 4 25.49 -1.51 1.81
N GLU A 5 24.95 -1.63 3.03
CA GLU A 5 25.69 -2.20 4.17
C GLU A 5 25.99 -3.70 3.98
N LYS A 6 25.08 -4.44 3.34
CA LYS A 6 25.26 -5.87 3.09
C LYS A 6 26.30 -6.16 2.01
N PHE A 7 26.33 -5.35 0.95
CA PHE A 7 27.16 -5.63 -0.23
C PHE A 7 28.48 -4.84 -0.26
N GLY A 8 28.60 -3.77 0.53
CA GLY A 8 29.80 -2.91 0.56
C GLY A 8 30.18 -2.42 -0.84
N ASP A 9 31.47 -2.56 -1.18
CA ASP A 9 32.01 -2.09 -2.46
C ASP A 9 31.56 -2.88 -3.71
N LYS A 10 30.80 -3.97 -3.52
CA LYS A 10 30.31 -4.78 -4.65
C LYS A 10 29.19 -4.08 -5.43
N ILE A 11 28.53 -3.11 -4.84
CA ILE A 11 27.47 -2.34 -5.49
C ILE A 11 27.66 -0.84 -5.29
N LYS A 12 27.18 -0.09 -6.28
CA LYS A 12 27.00 1.37 -6.17
C LYS A 12 25.52 1.65 -6.32
N VAL A 13 24.93 2.37 -5.37
CA VAL A 13 23.53 2.77 -5.39
C VAL A 13 23.40 4.23 -5.77
N THR A 14 22.52 4.52 -6.70
CA THR A 14 22.09 5.88 -7.06
C THR A 14 20.56 5.94 -6.93
N TRP A 15 20.03 7.00 -6.37
CA TRP A 15 18.59 7.24 -6.29
C TRP A 15 18.24 8.64 -6.79
N ILE A 16 17.07 8.78 -7.38
CA ILE A 16 16.52 10.05 -7.87
C ILE A 16 15.08 10.13 -7.37
N GLU A 17 14.75 11.21 -6.70
CA GLU A 17 13.46 11.40 -6.03
C GLU A 17 12.57 12.38 -6.78
N ASN A 18 11.28 12.36 -6.45
CA ASN A 18 10.27 13.31 -6.94
C ASN A 18 10.16 13.37 -8.46
N ILE A 19 10.22 12.22 -9.13
CA ILE A 19 10.05 12.13 -10.58
C ILE A 19 8.56 12.06 -10.92
N PRO A 20 8.03 13.03 -11.71
CA PRO A 20 6.63 13.00 -12.13
C PRO A 20 6.31 11.77 -13.00
N GLU A 21 5.07 11.28 -12.92
CA GLU A 21 4.57 10.16 -13.73
C GLU A 21 4.23 10.61 -15.17
N ASN A 22 5.19 11.18 -15.88
CA ASN A 22 5.07 11.70 -17.23
C ASN A 22 6.31 11.35 -18.08
N ALA A 23 6.62 12.13 -19.12
CA ALA A 23 7.79 11.93 -19.98
C ALA A 23 9.13 12.03 -19.24
N ASP A 24 9.20 12.77 -18.12
CA ASP A 24 10.40 12.86 -17.29
C ASP A 24 10.80 11.51 -16.69
N ALA A 25 9.84 10.69 -16.29
CA ALA A 25 10.11 9.34 -15.79
C ALA A 25 10.84 8.50 -16.86
N GLN A 26 10.39 8.55 -18.12
CA GLN A 26 11.05 7.82 -19.20
C GLN A 26 12.48 8.32 -19.43
N ARG A 27 12.71 9.63 -19.36
CA ARG A 27 14.04 10.24 -19.52
C ARG A 27 14.98 9.79 -18.40
N VAL A 28 14.55 9.93 -17.14
CA VAL A 28 15.35 9.56 -15.97
C VAL A 28 15.71 8.06 -15.96
N ILE A 29 14.75 7.18 -16.25
CA ILE A 29 15.00 5.74 -16.32
C ILE A 29 16.00 5.40 -17.43
N ARG A 30 15.92 6.07 -18.59
CA ARG A 30 16.89 5.93 -19.68
C ARG A 30 18.27 6.40 -19.27
N ASP A 31 18.36 7.57 -18.64
CA ASP A 31 19.64 8.14 -18.20
C ASP A 31 20.34 7.20 -17.19
N LEU A 32 19.59 6.61 -16.24
CA LEU A 32 20.13 5.61 -15.33
C LEU A 32 20.64 4.36 -16.07
N ALA A 33 19.92 3.88 -17.08
CA ALA A 33 20.37 2.75 -17.89
C ALA A 33 21.65 3.08 -18.69
N GLN A 34 21.73 4.28 -19.27
CA GLN A 34 22.93 4.77 -19.99
C GLN A 34 24.15 4.94 -19.09
N GLN A 35 23.95 5.27 -17.81
CA GLN A 35 25.02 5.35 -16.81
C GLN A 35 25.61 3.98 -16.41
N GLY A 36 25.09 2.88 -16.98
CA GLY A 36 25.62 1.54 -16.77
C GLY A 36 25.04 0.81 -15.55
N ASN A 37 23.94 1.30 -14.97
CA ASN A 37 23.24 0.58 -13.91
C ASN A 37 22.76 -0.78 -14.44
N LYS A 38 22.98 -1.84 -13.68
CA LYS A 38 22.63 -3.22 -14.07
C LYS A 38 21.20 -3.60 -13.71
N ILE A 39 20.67 -3.01 -12.63
CA ILE A 39 19.29 -3.15 -12.19
C ILE A 39 18.74 -1.77 -11.81
N ILE A 40 17.50 -1.50 -12.18
CA ILE A 40 16.80 -0.23 -11.93
C ILE A 40 15.45 -0.53 -11.30
N PHE A 41 15.24 -0.04 -10.09
CA PHE A 41 13.96 -0.12 -9.38
C PHE A 41 13.15 1.13 -9.67
N ALA A 42 12.03 0.99 -10.36
CA ALA A 42 11.08 2.05 -10.67
C ALA A 42 9.87 1.94 -9.73
N THR A 43 9.75 2.86 -8.79
CA THR A 43 8.97 2.69 -7.56
C THR A 43 7.59 3.36 -7.57
N SER A 44 6.99 3.55 -8.75
CA SER A 44 5.62 4.07 -8.87
C SER A 44 4.83 3.39 -9.98
N PHE A 45 3.53 3.18 -9.76
CA PHE A 45 2.62 2.56 -10.71
C PHE A 45 2.64 3.23 -12.10
N GLY A 46 2.62 4.57 -12.14
CA GLY A 46 2.58 5.33 -13.38
C GLY A 46 3.86 5.27 -14.22
N TYR A 47 4.95 4.70 -13.70
CA TYR A 47 6.17 4.50 -14.49
C TYR A 47 6.11 3.30 -15.45
N MET A 48 5.07 2.49 -15.40
CA MET A 48 4.95 1.23 -16.13
C MET A 48 5.27 1.35 -17.63
N ASN A 49 4.63 2.29 -18.34
CA ASN A 49 4.85 2.47 -19.77
C ASN A 49 6.27 3.00 -20.08
N SER A 50 6.82 3.84 -19.21
CA SER A 50 8.18 4.36 -19.33
C SER A 50 9.21 3.25 -19.17
N VAL A 51 9.05 2.39 -18.16
CA VAL A 51 9.88 1.20 -17.95
C VAL A 51 9.85 0.28 -19.17
N MET A 52 8.66 -0.08 -19.65
CA MET A 52 8.50 -0.96 -20.81
C MET A 52 9.16 -0.41 -22.08
N LYS A 53 9.09 0.91 -22.30
CA LYS A 53 9.73 1.57 -23.46
C LYS A 53 11.26 1.57 -23.34
N VAL A 54 11.79 1.89 -22.16
CA VAL A 54 13.24 1.93 -21.93
C VAL A 54 13.84 0.54 -21.93
N ALA A 55 13.18 -0.44 -21.32
CA ALA A 55 13.66 -1.82 -21.24
C ALA A 55 13.93 -2.44 -22.64
N LYS A 56 13.13 -2.09 -23.65
CA LYS A 56 13.36 -2.52 -25.04
C LYS A 56 14.67 -1.98 -25.63
N GLN A 57 15.12 -0.81 -25.18
CA GLN A 57 16.35 -0.16 -25.65
C GLN A 57 17.60 -0.68 -24.93
N PHE A 58 17.43 -1.25 -23.74
CA PHE A 58 18.52 -1.73 -22.88
C PHE A 58 18.29 -3.20 -22.45
N PRO A 59 18.40 -4.16 -23.38
CA PRO A 59 18.07 -5.57 -23.12
C PRO A 59 18.97 -6.24 -22.07
N ASN A 60 20.13 -5.64 -21.75
CA ASN A 60 21.09 -6.13 -20.77
C ASN A 60 20.98 -5.45 -19.39
N VAL A 61 19.96 -4.60 -19.21
CA VAL A 61 19.61 -3.97 -17.94
C VAL A 61 18.33 -4.60 -17.40
N TYR A 62 18.29 -4.94 -16.13
CA TYR A 62 17.10 -5.46 -15.46
C TYR A 62 16.29 -4.32 -14.87
N PHE A 63 14.97 -4.41 -15.00
CA PHE A 63 14.04 -3.41 -14.49
C PHE A 63 13.05 -4.06 -13.53
N GLU A 64 13.00 -3.56 -12.33
CA GLU A 64 12.06 -3.93 -11.28
C GLU A 64 11.02 -2.83 -11.15
N HIS A 65 9.77 -3.12 -11.50
CA HIS A 65 8.70 -2.12 -11.47
C HIS A 65 7.71 -2.41 -10.34
N ALA A 66 7.62 -1.47 -9.40
CA ALA A 66 6.69 -1.57 -8.28
C ALA A 66 5.23 -1.42 -8.75
N THR A 67 4.36 -2.31 -8.28
CA THR A 67 2.90 -2.27 -8.44
C THR A 67 2.38 -2.31 -9.88
N GLY A 68 3.25 -2.56 -10.88
CA GLY A 68 2.84 -2.74 -12.28
C GLY A 68 2.30 -4.14 -12.57
N TYR A 69 1.85 -4.34 -13.82
CA TYR A 69 1.37 -5.64 -14.30
C TYR A 69 1.95 -6.05 -15.67
N LYS A 70 2.76 -5.18 -16.30
CA LYS A 70 3.43 -5.50 -17.57
C LYS A 70 4.83 -6.03 -17.31
N THR A 71 5.16 -7.17 -17.92
CA THR A 71 6.48 -7.80 -17.82
C THR A 71 7.12 -7.96 -19.20
N SER A 72 8.43 -8.20 -19.24
CA SER A 72 9.19 -8.60 -20.41
C SER A 72 10.40 -9.42 -19.98
N LYS A 73 11.28 -9.84 -20.92
CA LYS A 73 12.47 -10.62 -20.60
C LYS A 73 13.37 -9.99 -19.52
N ASN A 74 13.39 -8.66 -19.46
CA ASN A 74 14.20 -7.87 -18.54
C ASN A 74 13.37 -6.91 -17.67
N VAL A 75 12.05 -7.10 -17.60
CA VAL A 75 11.15 -6.36 -16.70
C VAL A 75 10.39 -7.32 -15.81
N LYS A 76 10.49 -7.12 -14.52
CA LYS A 76 9.78 -7.82 -13.46
C LYS A 76 8.90 -6.84 -12.70
N ASN A 77 7.72 -7.27 -12.30
CA ASN A 77 6.88 -6.53 -11.37
C ASN A 77 7.00 -7.10 -9.97
N TYR A 78 7.01 -6.22 -8.98
CA TYR A 78 6.89 -6.59 -7.59
C TYR A 78 5.87 -5.71 -6.89
N THR A 79 5.12 -6.29 -5.98
CA THR A 79 4.17 -5.57 -5.14
C THR A 79 3.97 -6.32 -3.84
N ALA A 80 3.46 -5.63 -2.82
CA ALA A 80 3.06 -6.27 -1.58
C ALA A 80 1.54 -6.48 -1.55
N ARG A 81 1.10 -7.45 -0.74
CA ARG A 81 -0.32 -7.63 -0.39
C ARG A 81 -0.72 -6.56 0.64
N PHE A 82 -0.76 -5.30 0.19
CA PHE A 82 -1.03 -4.14 1.05
C PHE A 82 -2.29 -4.30 1.88
N TYR A 83 -3.29 -4.98 1.32
CA TYR A 83 -4.56 -5.26 1.97
C TYR A 83 -4.41 -6.03 3.30
N GLU A 84 -3.36 -6.83 3.49
CA GLU A 84 -3.11 -7.51 4.76
C GLU A 84 -2.82 -6.51 5.88
N GLY A 85 -1.91 -5.57 5.65
CA GLY A 85 -1.63 -4.48 6.58
C GLY A 85 -2.82 -3.54 6.78
N ARG A 86 -3.63 -3.33 5.73
CA ARG A 86 -4.86 -2.52 5.79
C ARG A 86 -5.92 -3.15 6.69
N TYR A 87 -6.08 -4.47 6.65
CA TYR A 87 -6.99 -5.17 7.55
C TYR A 87 -6.63 -4.91 9.02
N LEU A 88 -5.35 -5.04 9.37
CA LEU A 88 -4.85 -4.76 10.72
C LEU A 88 -5.04 -3.30 11.12
N ALA A 89 -4.79 -2.37 10.19
CA ALA A 89 -5.04 -0.95 10.38
C ALA A 89 -6.52 -0.65 10.67
N GLY A 90 -7.43 -1.32 9.97
CA GLY A 90 -8.86 -1.23 10.23
C GLY A 90 -9.24 -1.68 11.65
N MET A 91 -8.66 -2.79 12.12
CA MET A 91 -8.87 -3.25 13.50
C MET A 91 -8.42 -2.19 14.52
N LEU A 92 -7.27 -1.56 14.30
CA LEU A 92 -6.74 -0.50 15.18
C LEU A 92 -7.62 0.75 15.15
N ALA A 93 -8.07 1.17 13.96
CA ALA A 93 -8.94 2.32 13.80
C ALA A 93 -10.29 2.14 14.54
N ALA A 94 -10.90 0.97 14.37
CA ALA A 94 -12.18 0.65 15.05
C ALA A 94 -12.08 0.63 16.57
N ALA A 95 -10.91 0.28 17.12
CA ALA A 95 -10.67 0.35 18.55
C ALA A 95 -10.45 1.78 19.08
N THR A 96 -10.19 2.73 18.19
CA THR A 96 -9.83 4.11 18.53
C THR A 96 -10.98 5.08 18.34
N THR A 97 -11.79 4.87 17.29
CA THR A 97 -12.90 5.75 16.93
C THR A 97 -13.95 5.89 18.04
N LYS A 98 -14.54 7.07 18.13
CA LYS A 98 -15.68 7.39 19.03
C LYS A 98 -16.96 7.63 18.23
N THR A 99 -16.83 8.04 16.96
CA THR A 99 -17.95 8.31 16.07
C THR A 99 -18.43 7.10 15.27
N ASN A 100 -17.65 6.04 15.23
CA ASN A 100 -17.78 4.91 14.30
C ASN A 100 -17.61 5.29 12.82
N ILE A 101 -17.11 6.48 12.53
CA ILE A 101 -16.87 6.97 11.17
C ILE A 101 -15.37 7.09 10.95
N LEU A 102 -14.85 6.32 10.02
CA LEU A 102 -13.44 6.31 9.63
C LEU A 102 -13.27 6.99 8.28
N GLY A 103 -12.16 7.71 8.11
CA GLY A 103 -11.83 8.38 6.87
C GLY A 103 -10.70 7.68 6.11
N TYR A 104 -10.84 7.61 4.79
CA TYR A 104 -9.84 7.05 3.90
C TYR A 104 -9.54 8.02 2.75
N VAL A 105 -8.32 8.56 2.71
CA VAL A 105 -7.83 9.37 1.59
C VAL A 105 -7.26 8.41 0.55
N ALA A 106 -7.86 8.35 -0.64
CA ALA A 106 -7.52 7.40 -1.68
C ALA A 106 -6.93 8.10 -2.92
N ALA A 107 -5.92 7.49 -3.56
CA ALA A 107 -5.26 8.03 -4.73
C ALA A 107 -6.08 7.84 -6.01
N LEU A 108 -6.05 6.65 -6.58
CA LEU A 108 -6.66 6.31 -7.87
C LEU A 108 -7.64 5.14 -7.71
N PRO A 109 -8.76 5.13 -8.46
CA PRO A 109 -9.74 4.05 -8.40
C PRO A 109 -9.27 2.83 -9.22
N ILE A 110 -8.29 2.12 -8.70
CA ILE A 110 -7.72 0.89 -9.26
C ILE A 110 -7.86 -0.27 -8.27
N PRO A 111 -7.79 -1.53 -8.70
CA PRO A 111 -8.00 -2.71 -7.85
C PRO A 111 -7.18 -2.69 -6.55
N GLU A 112 -5.91 -2.33 -6.59
CA GLU A 112 -5.04 -2.23 -5.40
C GLU A 112 -5.64 -1.31 -4.32
N VAL A 113 -6.18 -0.16 -4.73
CA VAL A 113 -6.75 0.81 -3.79
C VAL A 113 -8.11 0.34 -3.26
N PHE A 114 -8.93 -0.29 -4.11
CA PHE A 114 -10.18 -0.94 -3.67
C PHE A 114 -9.90 -2.06 -2.66
N GLN A 115 -8.90 -2.93 -2.92
CA GLN A 115 -8.45 -3.95 -1.96
C GLN A 115 -8.10 -3.32 -0.61
N GLY A 116 -7.36 -2.22 -0.63
CA GLY A 116 -6.94 -1.51 0.59
C GLY A 116 -8.11 -0.97 1.39
N ILE A 117 -9.06 -0.27 0.74
CA ILE A 117 -10.26 0.27 1.36
C ILE A 117 -11.13 -0.85 1.94
N ASN A 118 -11.34 -1.90 1.16
CA ASN A 118 -12.19 -3.02 1.52
C ASN A 118 -11.60 -3.82 2.69
N ALA A 119 -10.31 -4.14 2.66
CA ALA A 119 -9.66 -4.85 3.76
C ALA A 119 -9.65 -4.02 5.06
N TYR A 120 -9.39 -2.71 4.96
CA TYR A 120 -9.49 -1.78 6.08
C TYR A 120 -10.90 -1.81 6.69
N THR A 121 -11.93 -1.76 5.86
CA THR A 121 -13.33 -1.81 6.30
C THR A 121 -13.68 -3.15 6.94
N LEU A 122 -13.26 -4.27 6.33
CA LEU A 122 -13.50 -5.61 6.87
C LEU A 122 -12.79 -5.79 8.23
N GLY A 123 -11.54 -5.34 8.35
CA GLY A 123 -10.80 -5.36 9.61
C GLY A 123 -11.45 -4.53 10.70
N ALA A 124 -11.92 -3.34 10.34
CA ALA A 124 -12.62 -2.46 11.26
C ALA A 124 -13.96 -3.08 11.74
N ARG A 125 -14.76 -3.61 10.82
CA ARG A 125 -16.04 -4.25 11.14
C ARG A 125 -15.91 -5.58 11.86
N ALA A 126 -14.77 -6.26 11.75
CA ALA A 126 -14.46 -7.43 12.58
C ALA A 126 -14.27 -7.07 14.07
N VAL A 127 -13.97 -5.80 14.39
CA VAL A 127 -13.89 -5.28 15.75
C VAL A 127 -15.21 -4.65 16.18
N ASN A 128 -15.80 -3.83 15.30
CA ASN A 128 -17.06 -3.14 15.55
C ASN A 128 -17.92 -3.12 14.25
N PRO A 129 -19.00 -3.91 14.19
CA PRO A 129 -19.82 -4.04 12.96
C PRO A 129 -20.55 -2.76 12.56
N ASN A 130 -20.64 -1.75 13.44
CA ASN A 130 -21.29 -0.48 13.16
C ASN A 130 -20.37 0.55 12.47
N ILE A 131 -19.15 0.17 12.16
CA ILE A 131 -18.20 1.07 11.48
C ILE A 131 -18.70 1.42 10.07
N GLU A 132 -18.59 2.72 9.76
CA GLU A 132 -18.73 3.30 8.43
C GLU A 132 -17.40 3.89 7.97
N VAL A 133 -16.98 3.58 6.74
CA VAL A 133 -15.78 4.13 6.11
C VAL A 133 -16.19 5.11 5.02
N ARG A 134 -15.69 6.34 5.08
CA ARG A 134 -15.86 7.39 4.07
C ARG A 134 -14.58 7.59 3.28
N VAL A 135 -14.71 7.67 1.95
CA VAL A 135 -13.57 7.74 1.03
C VAL A 135 -13.60 9.06 0.28
N VAL A 136 -12.45 9.75 0.24
CA VAL A 136 -12.24 10.91 -0.63
C VAL A 136 -11.05 10.65 -1.55
N TRP A 137 -11.24 10.83 -2.85
CA TRP A 137 -10.26 10.56 -3.89
C TRP A 137 -9.47 11.82 -4.25
N THR A 138 -8.15 11.71 -4.32
CA THR A 138 -7.24 12.78 -4.75
C THR A 138 -6.98 12.78 -6.26
N SER A 139 -7.23 11.65 -6.92
CA SER A 139 -6.87 11.40 -8.32
C SER A 139 -5.36 11.59 -8.59
N SER A 140 -4.54 11.36 -7.58
CA SER A 140 -3.08 11.46 -7.64
C SER A 140 -2.44 10.60 -6.55
N TRP A 141 -1.26 10.04 -6.84
CA TRP A 141 -0.44 9.38 -5.82
C TRP A 141 0.27 10.39 -4.90
N TYR A 142 0.62 11.56 -5.42
CA TYR A 142 1.35 12.59 -4.67
C TYR A 142 0.83 13.97 -5.04
N ASP A 143 0.04 14.55 -4.17
CA ASP A 143 -0.44 15.93 -4.25
C ASP A 143 -0.75 16.41 -2.82
N PRO A 144 0.24 16.99 -2.13
CA PRO A 144 0.08 17.40 -0.73
C PRO A 144 -1.12 18.31 -0.48
N GLY A 145 -1.45 19.19 -1.45
CA GLY A 145 -2.61 20.09 -1.35
C GLY A 145 -3.92 19.32 -1.35
N LYS A 146 -4.13 18.47 -2.35
CA LYS A 146 -5.34 17.63 -2.43
C LYS A 146 -5.44 16.64 -1.28
N GLU A 147 -4.31 16.08 -0.82
CA GLU A 147 -4.27 15.17 0.32
C GLU A 147 -4.71 15.85 1.61
N ALA A 148 -4.23 17.09 1.86
CA ALA A 148 -4.67 17.91 2.99
C ALA A 148 -6.16 18.28 2.89
N ASP A 149 -6.64 18.70 1.72
CA ASP A 149 -8.03 19.04 1.50
C ASP A 149 -8.97 17.85 1.67
N ALA A 150 -8.60 16.69 1.15
CA ALA A 150 -9.33 15.43 1.34
C ALA A 150 -9.43 15.06 2.83
N THR A 151 -8.33 15.23 3.57
CA THR A 151 -8.30 14.99 5.02
C THR A 151 -9.26 15.91 5.76
N LYS A 152 -9.22 17.21 5.48
CA LYS A 152 -10.15 18.20 6.09
C LYS A 152 -11.61 17.89 5.74
N ALA A 153 -11.88 17.48 4.50
CA ALA A 153 -13.22 17.08 4.08
C ALA A 153 -13.73 15.87 4.89
N LEU A 154 -12.92 14.84 5.07
CA LEU A 154 -13.27 13.66 5.88
C LEU A 154 -13.53 14.01 7.35
N ILE A 155 -12.70 14.87 7.94
CA ILE A 155 -12.91 15.38 9.31
C ILE A 155 -14.22 16.16 9.38
N GLY A 156 -14.51 17.00 8.40
CA GLY A 156 -15.81 17.71 8.29
C GLY A 156 -17.00 16.75 8.17
N MET A 157 -16.81 15.59 7.60
CA MET A 157 -17.78 14.47 7.54
C MET A 157 -17.84 13.65 8.84
N LYS A 158 -17.22 14.10 9.94
CA LYS A 158 -17.20 13.43 11.25
C LYS A 158 -16.34 12.18 11.34
N ALA A 159 -15.46 11.92 10.38
CA ALA A 159 -14.44 10.89 10.55
C ALA A 159 -13.45 11.34 11.64
N ASP A 160 -13.23 10.48 12.64
CA ASP A 160 -12.39 10.78 13.79
C ASP A 160 -11.13 9.88 13.89
N VAL A 161 -10.93 9.03 12.91
CA VAL A 161 -9.67 8.33 12.61
C VAL A 161 -9.48 8.33 11.09
N ILE A 162 -8.31 8.75 10.63
CA ILE A 162 -8.00 8.87 9.20
C ILE A 162 -6.89 7.90 8.83
N THR A 163 -6.97 7.33 7.63
CA THR A 163 -5.87 6.65 6.94
C THR A 163 -5.78 7.10 5.49
N HIS A 164 -4.71 6.74 4.81
CA HIS A 164 -4.53 7.16 3.42
C HIS A 164 -3.81 6.11 2.58
N HIS A 165 -4.02 6.18 1.27
CA HIS A 165 -3.30 5.44 0.25
C HIS A 165 -2.75 6.43 -0.79
N THR A 166 -1.94 7.37 -0.28
CA THR A 166 -1.26 8.45 -1.00
C THR A 166 0.15 8.58 -0.47
N ASN A 167 1.02 9.33 -1.14
CA ASN A 167 2.46 9.22 -0.91
C ASN A 167 3.09 10.42 -0.17
N SER A 168 2.35 11.53 0.04
CA SER A 168 2.89 12.64 0.82
C SER A 168 2.65 12.46 2.33
N THR A 169 3.29 13.30 3.12
CA THR A 169 3.06 13.37 4.57
C THR A 169 1.87 14.27 4.93
N ALA A 170 1.19 14.88 3.95
CA ALA A 170 0.18 15.91 4.20
C ALA A 170 -1.03 15.40 4.98
N VAL A 171 -1.47 14.15 4.76
CA VAL A 171 -2.55 13.55 5.56
C VAL A 171 -2.16 13.48 7.03
N ALA A 172 -0.96 12.96 7.32
CA ALA A 172 -0.46 12.83 8.69
C ALA A 172 -0.31 14.21 9.37
N SER A 173 0.29 15.19 8.67
CA SER A 173 0.47 16.55 9.19
C SER A 173 -0.87 17.25 9.44
N THR A 174 -1.83 17.12 8.53
CA THR A 174 -3.17 17.72 8.68
C THR A 174 -3.93 17.10 9.85
N CYS A 175 -3.79 15.78 10.06
CA CYS A 175 -4.36 15.09 11.21
C CYS A 175 -3.72 15.54 12.52
N GLU A 176 -2.38 15.73 12.54
CA GLU A 176 -1.68 16.26 13.71
C GLU A 176 -2.18 17.66 14.10
N GLU A 177 -2.30 18.55 13.11
CA GLU A 177 -2.84 19.92 13.32
C GLU A 177 -4.29 19.89 13.83
N ALA A 178 -5.13 19.04 13.26
CA ALA A 178 -6.53 18.90 13.65
C ALA A 178 -6.75 18.07 14.92
N LYS A 179 -5.70 17.50 15.51
CA LYS A 179 -5.77 16.58 16.67
C LYS A 179 -6.67 15.37 16.42
N VAL A 180 -6.61 14.82 15.22
CA VAL A 180 -7.34 13.64 14.79
C VAL A 180 -6.34 12.49 14.62
N PRO A 181 -6.58 11.32 15.23
CA PRO A 181 -5.74 10.14 15.07
C PRO A 181 -5.58 9.72 13.61
N VAL A 182 -4.37 9.29 13.24
CA VAL A 182 -4.02 8.86 11.88
C VAL A 182 -3.27 7.54 11.88
N ILE A 183 -3.56 6.69 10.89
CA ILE A 183 -2.74 5.53 10.54
C ILE A 183 -2.08 5.83 9.20
N SER A 184 -0.75 5.93 9.21
CA SER A 184 0.02 6.30 8.02
C SER A 184 0.20 5.14 7.04
N TYR A 185 0.73 5.46 5.86
CA TYR A 185 1.00 4.52 4.78
C TYR A 185 2.42 4.69 4.24
N ASN A 186 2.96 3.66 3.60
CA ASN A 186 4.34 3.51 3.13
C ASN A 186 5.37 3.40 4.27
N SER A 187 5.28 4.27 5.25
CA SER A 187 6.16 4.31 6.43
C SER A 187 5.43 4.86 7.64
N ALA A 188 5.97 4.64 8.82
CA ALA A 188 5.49 5.28 10.04
C ALA A 188 5.93 6.75 10.04
N MET A 189 4.98 7.66 9.96
CA MET A 189 5.22 9.09 9.73
C MET A 189 5.33 9.88 11.05
N HIS A 190 6.18 9.44 11.99
CA HIS A 190 6.35 10.05 13.31
C HIS A 190 6.69 11.55 13.28
N LYS A 191 7.48 11.98 12.29
CA LYS A 191 7.82 13.40 12.17
C LYS A 191 6.64 14.27 11.75
N ALA A 192 5.74 13.71 10.96
CA ALA A 192 4.56 14.43 10.46
C ALA A 192 3.40 14.40 11.46
N ALA A 193 3.26 13.34 12.23
CA ALA A 193 2.21 13.18 13.24
C ALA A 193 2.79 12.64 14.56
N PRO A 194 3.57 13.45 15.29
CA PRO A 194 4.28 12.99 16.48
C PRO A 194 3.36 12.60 17.64
N THR A 195 2.14 13.12 17.72
CA THR A 195 1.18 12.84 18.82
C THR A 195 -0.08 12.10 18.37
N MET A 196 -0.43 12.16 17.09
CA MET A 196 -1.67 11.59 16.53
C MET A 196 -1.44 10.29 15.76
N LEU A 197 -0.21 9.87 15.52
CA LEU A 197 0.07 8.61 14.84
C LEU A 197 -0.36 7.42 15.71
N LEU A 198 -1.24 6.59 15.18
CA LEU A 198 -1.65 5.32 15.80
C LEU A 198 -0.76 4.15 15.39
N GLY A 199 -0.16 4.23 14.23
CA GLY A 199 0.69 3.23 13.59
C GLY A 199 0.81 3.48 12.10
N GLY A 200 1.58 2.67 11.41
CA GLY A 200 1.76 2.79 9.96
C GLY A 200 1.61 1.44 9.25
N VAL A 201 0.91 1.43 8.12
CA VAL A 201 0.98 0.31 7.18
C VAL A 201 2.28 0.48 6.40
N VAL A 202 3.28 -0.31 6.77
CA VAL A 202 4.68 -0.13 6.33
C VAL A 202 5.07 -1.20 5.33
N HIS A 203 5.72 -0.78 4.26
CA HIS A 203 6.30 -1.67 3.28
C HIS A 203 7.75 -1.99 3.66
N ARG A 204 8.09 -3.28 3.65
CA ARG A 204 9.43 -3.79 3.96
C ARG A 204 10.10 -4.30 2.69
N TRP A 205 10.71 -3.38 1.96
CA TRP A 205 11.36 -3.69 0.68
C TRP A 205 12.80 -4.18 0.82
N GLU A 206 13.41 -4.03 2.01
CA GLU A 206 14.84 -4.22 2.23
C GLU A 206 15.31 -5.64 1.88
N GLU A 207 14.56 -6.64 2.30
CA GLU A 207 14.89 -8.03 2.02
C GLU A 207 14.69 -8.35 0.54
N TYR A 208 13.57 -7.90 -0.04
CA TYR A 208 13.28 -8.06 -1.46
C TYR A 208 14.38 -7.47 -2.33
N TYR A 209 14.71 -6.18 -2.14
CA TYR A 209 15.75 -5.51 -2.93
C TYR A 209 17.11 -6.20 -2.77
N THR A 210 17.46 -6.60 -1.56
CA THR A 210 18.69 -7.32 -1.28
C THR A 210 18.76 -8.64 -2.04
N ASN A 211 17.67 -9.40 -2.06
CA ASN A 211 17.60 -10.69 -2.75
C ASN A 211 17.69 -10.52 -4.28
N GLU A 212 16.98 -9.52 -4.84
CA GLU A 212 17.05 -9.26 -6.29
C GLU A 212 18.42 -8.77 -6.74
N ILE A 213 19.09 -7.91 -5.95
CA ILE A 213 20.48 -7.50 -6.20
C ILE A 213 21.41 -8.73 -6.16
N GLN A 214 21.25 -9.62 -5.17
CA GLN A 214 22.04 -10.83 -5.08
C GLN A 214 21.84 -11.73 -6.31
N LYS A 215 20.59 -11.90 -6.77
CA LYS A 215 20.30 -12.66 -8.00
C LYS A 215 21.00 -12.08 -9.22
N VAL A 216 21.07 -10.75 -9.34
CA VAL A 216 21.81 -10.11 -10.44
C VAL A 216 23.31 -10.40 -10.33
N LEU A 217 23.90 -10.29 -9.14
CA LEU A 217 25.32 -10.59 -8.92
C LEU A 217 25.66 -12.06 -9.23
N ASP A 218 24.74 -12.97 -8.96
CA ASP A 218 24.88 -14.41 -9.19
C ASP A 218 24.51 -14.85 -10.63
N GLY A 219 24.03 -13.92 -11.48
CA GLY A 219 23.53 -14.23 -12.82
C GLY A 219 22.25 -15.08 -12.84
N LYS A 220 21.46 -15.01 -11.77
CA LYS A 220 20.24 -15.81 -11.53
C LYS A 220 18.95 -14.99 -11.53
N TRP A 221 19.03 -13.74 -11.95
CA TRP A 221 17.83 -12.91 -12.00
C TRP A 221 16.80 -13.49 -12.98
N ASP A 222 15.53 -13.43 -12.59
CA ASP A 222 14.39 -13.89 -13.38
C ASP A 222 13.29 -12.82 -13.39
N ASN A 223 12.39 -12.90 -14.36
CA ASN A 223 11.29 -11.94 -14.52
C ASN A 223 9.95 -12.41 -13.94
N THR A 224 9.96 -13.40 -13.05
CA THR A 224 8.76 -13.90 -12.37
C THR A 224 8.19 -12.82 -11.45
N PRO A 225 6.96 -12.35 -11.66
CA PRO A 225 6.35 -11.35 -10.80
C PRO A 225 6.25 -11.80 -9.34
N VAL A 226 6.41 -10.86 -8.43
CA VAL A 226 6.28 -11.10 -6.98
C VAL A 226 5.12 -10.30 -6.41
N TRP A 227 4.21 -10.98 -5.70
CA TRP A 227 3.17 -10.36 -4.89
C TRP A 227 3.25 -10.93 -3.48
N GLY A 228 4.11 -10.32 -2.67
CA GLY A 228 4.46 -10.81 -1.34
C GLY A 228 3.58 -10.21 -0.25
N GLY A 229 3.27 -10.98 0.77
CA GLY A 229 2.50 -10.58 1.93
C GLY A 229 3.30 -10.58 3.23
N ALA A 230 2.60 -10.70 4.33
CA ALA A 230 3.18 -10.89 5.66
C ALA A 230 4.05 -12.16 5.73
N ASN A 231 3.69 -13.20 4.99
CA ASN A 231 4.42 -14.46 4.92
C ASN A 231 5.87 -14.35 4.40
N VAL A 232 6.19 -13.26 3.72
CA VAL A 232 7.55 -12.91 3.26
C VAL A 232 7.98 -11.55 3.78
N HIS A 233 7.34 -11.07 4.84
CA HIS A 233 7.63 -9.83 5.56
C HIS A 233 7.65 -8.55 4.69
N MET A 234 6.88 -8.52 3.59
CA MET A 234 6.82 -7.34 2.71
C MET A 234 5.85 -6.27 3.19
N ILE A 235 4.95 -6.58 4.12
CA ILE A 235 3.95 -5.66 4.66
C ILE A 235 3.70 -5.94 6.14
N GLU A 236 3.52 -4.89 6.93
CA GLU A 236 3.15 -4.96 8.33
C GLU A 236 2.37 -3.73 8.80
N LEU A 237 1.71 -3.82 9.94
CA LEU A 237 1.28 -2.68 10.74
C LEU A 237 2.34 -2.42 11.80
N ALA A 238 3.21 -1.42 11.54
CA ALA A 238 4.33 -1.06 12.41
C ALA A 238 3.97 0.06 13.38
N ASP A 239 4.79 0.20 14.42
CA ASP A 239 4.78 1.32 15.36
C ASP A 239 3.39 1.61 15.97
N MET A 240 2.66 0.55 16.26
CA MET A 240 1.33 0.66 16.89
C MET A 240 1.45 1.38 18.23
N THR A 241 0.63 2.42 18.39
CA THR A 241 0.60 3.24 19.62
C THR A 241 0.41 2.39 20.87
N PRO A 242 1.16 2.67 21.96
CA PRO A 242 0.94 2.05 23.26
C PRO A 242 -0.45 2.35 23.86
N LYS A 243 -1.16 3.35 23.34
CA LYS A 243 -2.53 3.71 23.78
C LYS A 243 -3.61 2.80 23.17
N ALA A 244 -3.27 1.91 22.21
CA ALA A 244 -4.22 0.94 21.70
C ALA A 244 -4.73 0.03 22.81
N PRO A 245 -6.05 -0.26 22.88
CA PRO A 245 -6.59 -1.19 23.88
C PRO A 245 -5.88 -2.54 23.79
N GLU A 246 -5.42 -3.08 24.92
CA GLU A 246 -4.57 -4.27 24.99
C GLU A 246 -5.21 -5.49 24.30
N ASN A 247 -6.51 -5.69 24.50
CA ASN A 247 -7.25 -6.77 23.85
C ASN A 247 -7.25 -6.67 22.32
N VAL A 248 -7.27 -5.46 21.77
CA VAL A 248 -7.22 -5.24 20.30
C VAL A 248 -5.78 -5.36 19.81
N ALA A 249 -4.81 -4.81 20.53
CA ALA A 249 -3.40 -4.96 20.21
C ALA A 249 -2.99 -6.44 20.16
N SER A 250 -3.43 -7.25 21.10
CA SER A 250 -3.21 -8.71 21.13
C SER A 250 -3.88 -9.42 19.96
N ARG A 251 -5.12 -9.03 19.60
CA ARG A 251 -5.82 -9.58 18.43
C ARG A 251 -5.11 -9.23 17.13
N ILE A 252 -4.62 -8.00 16.98
CA ILE A 252 -3.84 -7.56 15.80
C ILE A 252 -2.59 -8.43 15.64
N LYS A 253 -1.82 -8.61 16.73
CA LYS A 253 -0.62 -9.46 16.70
C LYS A 253 -0.96 -10.91 16.34
N ALA A 254 -2.01 -11.47 16.92
CA ALA A 254 -2.46 -12.83 16.61
C ALA A 254 -2.93 -12.97 15.15
N THR A 255 -3.61 -11.95 14.61
CA THR A 255 -4.04 -11.93 13.19
C THR A 255 -2.84 -11.83 12.26
N TYR A 256 -1.85 -10.99 12.59
CA TYR A 256 -0.61 -10.89 11.82
C TYR A 256 0.13 -12.24 11.77
N ALA A 257 0.27 -12.90 12.92
CA ALA A 257 0.91 -14.23 12.97
C ALA A 257 0.17 -15.29 12.13
N LYS A 258 -1.16 -15.19 12.00
CA LYS A 258 -1.93 -16.06 11.10
C LYS A 258 -1.73 -15.71 9.62
N LEU A 259 -1.59 -14.41 9.29
CA LEU A 259 -1.23 -13.96 7.93
C LEU A 259 0.15 -14.52 7.51
N GLU A 260 1.15 -14.42 8.40
CA GLU A 260 2.49 -14.99 8.16
C GLU A 260 2.47 -16.48 7.84
N LYS A 261 1.57 -17.22 8.48
CA LYS A 261 1.42 -18.67 8.30
C LYS A 261 0.48 -19.07 7.18
N GLY A 262 -0.24 -18.10 6.55
CA GLY A 262 -1.30 -18.39 5.59
C GLY A 262 -2.56 -19.02 6.20
N GLU A 263 -2.74 -18.91 7.52
CA GLU A 263 -3.91 -19.44 8.26
C GLU A 263 -5.10 -18.47 8.25
N PHE A 264 -4.92 -17.27 7.76
CA PHE A 264 -5.93 -16.24 7.66
C PHE A 264 -5.78 -15.46 6.35
N HIS A 265 -6.92 -15.09 5.75
CA HIS A 265 -6.95 -14.21 4.59
C HIS A 265 -8.04 -13.15 4.78
N PRO A 266 -7.74 -11.83 4.60
CA PRO A 266 -8.70 -10.74 4.80
C PRO A 266 -9.98 -10.87 3.99
N PHE A 267 -9.90 -11.44 2.80
CA PHE A 267 -11.03 -11.67 1.90
C PHE A 267 -11.51 -13.13 1.95
N THR A 268 -11.76 -13.60 3.16
CA THR A 268 -12.49 -14.86 3.39
C THR A 268 -13.97 -14.55 3.52
N GLY A 269 -14.80 -15.23 2.73
CA GLY A 269 -16.25 -15.03 2.70
C GLY A 269 -17.00 -15.47 3.98
N PRO A 270 -18.20 -14.94 4.19
CA PRO A 270 -18.95 -14.14 3.24
C PRO A 270 -18.45 -12.68 3.16
N VAL A 271 -18.20 -12.18 1.95
CA VAL A 271 -17.94 -10.76 1.70
C VAL A 271 -19.06 -10.20 0.86
N VAL A 272 -19.75 -9.19 1.38
CA VAL A 272 -20.90 -8.54 0.77
C VAL A 272 -20.50 -7.14 0.32
N SER A 273 -20.93 -6.74 -0.87
CA SER A 273 -20.73 -5.37 -1.35
C SER A 273 -21.63 -4.37 -0.62
N ASN A 274 -21.30 -3.08 -0.68
CA ASN A 274 -22.15 -2.03 -0.12
C ASN A 274 -23.51 -1.85 -0.85
N GLU A 275 -23.72 -2.58 -1.94
CA GLU A 275 -25.00 -2.70 -2.65
C GLU A 275 -25.77 -3.98 -2.26
N GLY A 276 -25.27 -4.76 -1.31
CA GLY A 276 -25.91 -5.97 -0.80
C GLY A 276 -25.67 -7.25 -1.62
N LYS A 277 -24.73 -7.21 -2.60
CA LYS A 277 -24.40 -8.39 -3.41
C LYS A 277 -23.30 -9.21 -2.72
N VAL A 278 -23.48 -10.53 -2.64
CA VAL A 278 -22.42 -11.44 -2.18
C VAL A 278 -21.33 -11.50 -3.25
N MET A 279 -20.15 -11.03 -2.92
CA MET A 279 -18.98 -10.99 -3.80
C MET A 279 -18.09 -12.22 -3.59
N ILE A 280 -17.92 -12.64 -2.34
CA ILE A 280 -17.19 -13.87 -1.98
C ILE A 280 -18.11 -14.70 -1.10
N PRO A 281 -18.52 -15.89 -1.55
CA PRO A 281 -19.42 -16.76 -0.78
C PRO A 281 -18.78 -17.23 0.53
N GLU A 282 -19.63 -17.65 1.47
CA GLU A 282 -19.21 -18.22 2.75
C GLU A 282 -18.23 -19.38 2.56
N GLY A 283 -17.16 -19.40 3.35
CA GLY A 283 -16.11 -20.42 3.34
C GLY A 283 -15.20 -20.39 2.11
N LYS A 284 -15.37 -19.42 1.19
CA LYS A 284 -14.43 -19.20 0.08
C LYS A 284 -13.44 -18.11 0.41
N VAL A 285 -12.25 -18.24 -0.17
CA VAL A 285 -11.21 -17.20 -0.12
C VAL A 285 -11.08 -16.60 -1.51
N ALA A 286 -10.98 -15.28 -1.61
CA ALA A 286 -10.74 -14.62 -2.89
C ALA A 286 -9.43 -15.10 -3.52
N THR A 287 -9.49 -15.41 -4.81
CA THR A 287 -8.29 -15.73 -5.60
C THR A 287 -7.52 -14.47 -5.94
N ASP A 288 -6.24 -14.61 -6.28
CA ASP A 288 -5.42 -13.49 -6.74
C ASP A 288 -6.02 -12.79 -7.97
N GLU A 289 -6.64 -13.55 -8.87
CA GLU A 289 -7.32 -13.00 -10.05
C GLU A 289 -8.54 -12.15 -9.65
N GLU A 290 -9.38 -12.63 -8.75
CA GLU A 290 -10.53 -11.87 -8.23
C GLU A 290 -10.08 -10.59 -7.54
N LEU A 291 -8.99 -10.62 -6.77
CA LEU A 291 -8.40 -9.45 -6.14
C LEU A 291 -7.89 -8.44 -7.18
N GLN A 292 -7.19 -8.89 -8.21
CA GLN A 292 -6.67 -8.03 -9.28
C GLN A 292 -7.77 -7.37 -10.13
N GLN A 293 -9.00 -7.86 -10.05
CA GLN A 293 -10.18 -7.32 -10.74
C GLN A 293 -11.14 -6.60 -9.79
N MET A 294 -10.79 -6.43 -8.52
CA MET A 294 -11.67 -5.85 -7.50
C MET A 294 -11.96 -4.37 -7.77
N MET A 295 -13.18 -4.05 -8.17
CA MET A 295 -13.67 -2.70 -8.48
C MET A 295 -15.02 -2.43 -7.82
N TYR A 296 -15.20 -2.87 -6.57
CA TYR A 296 -16.40 -2.67 -5.77
C TYR A 296 -16.03 -2.29 -4.34
N PHE A 297 -16.96 -1.76 -3.59
CA PHE A 297 -16.84 -1.55 -2.15
C PHE A 297 -17.58 -2.63 -1.37
N VAL A 298 -17.01 -3.01 -0.23
CA VAL A 298 -17.68 -3.90 0.73
C VAL A 298 -18.69 -3.14 1.58
N GLU A 299 -19.62 -3.88 2.19
CA GLU A 299 -20.52 -3.36 3.21
C GLU A 299 -19.76 -2.59 4.31
N GLY A 300 -20.28 -1.43 4.69
CA GLY A 300 -19.63 -0.50 5.62
C GLY A 300 -18.90 0.66 4.94
N VAL A 301 -18.63 0.60 3.63
CA VAL A 301 -18.16 1.76 2.87
C VAL A 301 -19.36 2.58 2.41
N ALA A 302 -19.45 3.83 2.89
CA ALA A 302 -20.56 4.73 2.58
C ALA A 302 -20.43 5.43 1.21
N SER A 303 -19.26 5.37 0.60
CA SER A 303 -18.97 6.02 -0.69
C SER A 303 -19.49 5.19 -1.87
N LYS A 304 -19.80 5.87 -2.98
CA LYS A 304 -20.07 5.21 -4.26
C LYS A 304 -18.77 4.93 -5.01
N VAL A 305 -18.74 3.85 -5.79
CA VAL A 305 -17.63 3.58 -6.71
C VAL A 305 -17.54 4.72 -7.73
N PRO A 306 -16.36 5.33 -7.92
CA PRO A 306 -16.19 6.36 -8.93
C PRO A 306 -16.53 5.82 -10.32
N THR A 307 -17.34 6.57 -11.07
CA THR A 307 -17.59 6.25 -12.48
C THR A 307 -16.34 6.61 -13.29
N ALA A 308 -15.89 5.70 -14.16
CA ALA A 308 -14.85 6.02 -15.12
C ALA A 308 -15.29 7.23 -15.96
N LYS A 309 -14.47 8.28 -15.97
CA LYS A 309 -14.65 9.43 -16.88
C LYS A 309 -14.03 9.11 -18.23
#